data_dd4ab091c6af6b2497f1651a89f5b6d7
#
_entry.id   dd4ab091c6af6b2497f1651a89f5b6d7
#
_cell.length_a   1.000
_cell.length_b   1.000
_cell.length_c   1.000
_cell.angle_alpha   90.00
_cell.angle_beta   90.00
_cell.angle_gamma   90.00
#
_symmetry.space_group_name_H-M   'P 1'
#
loop_
_entity.id
_entity.type
_entity.pdbx_description
1 polymer ?
#
loop_
_entity_poly.entity_id
_entity_poly.type
_entity_poly.pdbx_seq_one_letter_code
_entity_poly.pdbx_strand_id
1 'polypeptide(L)'
;MSESPLLFVQNLSTFYGNSQALFDVNIEAPDRGAVAILGRNGAGKTTLLKSIVGELTPRNGSVIFEGVDSTSLATEKRIRRGIGYVPQEHAIFADLTVLENLQIGKSSQENGEPIDTVLEIFPKLKERIHQLAGTLSGGERKMLAIGRALLGSPKLLLLDEPTEGIWVGVIEEIVDHLIDLKNRISLLIVEQHLELALRVTEHAYVLDRGHVALEGPSSEVGNDPQLMRLLAP
;
A
#
# COMPACT_ATOMS: atom_id res chain seq x y z
N MET A 1 -9.56 10.35 23.91
CA MET A 1 -9.94 11.12 22.70
C MET A 1 -9.40 10.31 21.54
N SER A 2 -10.24 9.71 20.71
CA SER A 2 -9.76 9.01 19.50
C SER A 2 -9.16 10.08 18.58
N GLU A 3 -7.88 9.94 18.26
CA GLU A 3 -7.25 10.78 17.25
C GLU A 3 -8.01 10.57 15.93
N SER A 4 -8.25 11.66 15.20
CA SER A 4 -8.88 11.56 13.88
C SER A 4 -7.98 10.72 12.96
N PRO A 5 -8.56 9.82 12.14
CA PRO A 5 -7.76 8.98 11.25
C PRO A 5 -6.97 9.83 10.25
N LEU A 6 -5.77 9.37 9.87
CA LEU A 6 -4.94 10.00 8.83
C LEU A 6 -5.62 9.95 7.47
N LEU A 7 -6.18 8.79 7.14
CA LEU A 7 -6.98 8.56 5.94
C LEU A 7 -8.40 8.19 6.35
N PHE A 8 -9.38 8.84 5.72
CA PHE A 8 -10.78 8.51 5.85
C PHE A 8 -11.44 8.48 4.47
N VAL A 9 -11.90 7.32 4.07
CA VAL A 9 -12.64 7.08 2.82
C VAL A 9 -14.10 6.89 3.16
N GLN A 10 -14.98 7.68 2.56
CA GLN A 10 -16.41 7.69 2.87
C GLN A 10 -17.25 7.43 1.62
N ASN A 11 -18.14 6.42 1.68
CA ASN A 11 -19.15 6.09 0.67
C ASN A 11 -18.57 6.06 -0.75
N LEU A 12 -17.34 5.54 -0.89
CA LEU A 12 -16.57 5.60 -2.13
C LEU A 12 -17.16 4.68 -3.18
N SER A 13 -17.58 5.25 -4.30
CA SER A 13 -18.12 4.53 -5.45
C SER A 13 -17.29 4.85 -6.70
N THR A 14 -16.55 3.86 -7.21
CA THR A 14 -15.61 4.02 -8.33
C THR A 14 -16.02 3.15 -9.52
N PHE A 15 -15.77 3.66 -10.73
CA PHE A 15 -16.19 3.05 -11.98
C PHE A 15 -15.06 2.96 -13.00
N TYR A 16 -15.08 1.92 -13.81
CA TYR A 16 -14.35 1.83 -15.07
C TYR A 16 -15.35 2.01 -16.22
N GLY A 17 -15.37 3.20 -16.84
CA GLY A 17 -16.43 3.55 -17.79
C GLY A 17 -17.81 3.46 -17.14
N ASN A 18 -18.66 2.52 -17.57
CA ASN A 18 -20.00 2.30 -17.00
C ASN A 18 -20.05 1.16 -15.97
N SER A 19 -18.98 0.41 -15.82
CA SER A 19 -18.92 -0.70 -14.87
C SER A 19 -18.51 -0.21 -13.49
N GLN A 20 -19.37 -0.38 -12.50
CA GLN A 20 -19.06 -0.05 -11.11
C GLN A 20 -18.17 -1.13 -10.50
N ALA A 21 -17.07 -0.71 -9.87
CA ALA A 21 -16.09 -1.60 -9.26
C ALA A 21 -16.09 -1.49 -7.73
N LEU A 22 -16.43 -0.33 -7.17
CA LEU A 22 -16.58 -0.11 -5.73
C LEU A 22 -17.96 0.48 -5.42
N PHE A 23 -18.58 0.00 -4.35
CA PHE A 23 -19.92 0.34 -3.93
C PHE A 23 -19.93 0.82 -2.50
N ASP A 24 -20.00 2.14 -2.29
CA ASP A 24 -20.14 2.81 -0.99
C ASP A 24 -19.11 2.34 0.06
N VAL A 25 -17.86 2.16 -0.38
CA VAL A 25 -16.76 1.67 0.46
C VAL A 25 -16.39 2.71 1.51
N ASN A 26 -16.30 2.27 2.76
CA ASN A 26 -15.85 3.07 3.90
C ASN A 26 -14.64 2.37 4.52
N ILE A 27 -13.52 3.07 4.67
CA ILE A 27 -12.33 2.59 5.37
C ILE A 27 -11.62 3.74 6.07
N GLU A 28 -10.88 3.40 7.11
CA GLU A 28 -10.04 4.33 7.85
C GLU A 28 -8.62 3.77 7.99
N ALA A 29 -7.62 4.65 8.04
CA ALA A 29 -6.27 4.30 8.46
C ALA A 29 -5.76 5.31 9.49
N PRO A 30 -5.12 4.84 10.59
CA PRO A 30 -4.58 5.70 11.65
C PRO A 30 -3.35 6.49 11.16
N ASP A 31 -2.89 7.46 11.94
CA ASP A 31 -1.65 8.22 11.64
C ASP A 31 -0.41 7.32 11.64
N ARG A 32 -0.39 6.28 12.46
CA ARG A 32 0.62 5.23 12.50
C ARG A 32 -0.04 3.88 12.71
N GLY A 33 0.60 2.83 12.22
CA GLY A 33 0.05 1.48 12.27
C GLY A 33 -0.21 0.93 10.88
N ALA A 34 -0.83 -0.22 10.79
CA ALA A 34 -1.09 -0.87 9.52
C ALA A 34 -2.53 -1.39 9.44
N VAL A 35 -3.13 -1.22 8.26
CA VAL A 35 -4.47 -1.70 7.94
C VAL A 35 -4.39 -2.63 6.74
N ALA A 36 -5.06 -3.79 6.81
CA ALA A 36 -5.17 -4.73 5.71
C ALA A 36 -6.45 -4.49 4.90
N ILE A 37 -6.31 -4.59 3.58
CA ILE A 37 -7.43 -4.77 2.65
C ILE A 37 -7.31 -6.16 2.06
N LEU A 38 -8.15 -7.06 2.51
CA LEU A 38 -8.19 -8.46 2.09
C LEU A 38 -9.29 -8.66 1.05
N GLY A 39 -9.21 -9.73 0.29
CA GLY A 39 -10.24 -10.10 -0.68
C GLY A 39 -9.68 -10.85 -1.87
N ARG A 40 -10.54 -11.49 -2.61
CA ARG A 40 -10.21 -12.27 -3.81
C ARG A 40 -9.71 -11.36 -4.94
N ASN A 41 -9.11 -11.99 -5.97
CA ASN A 41 -8.84 -11.30 -7.22
C ASN A 41 -10.13 -10.77 -7.82
N GLY A 42 -10.11 -9.49 -8.25
CA GLY A 42 -11.31 -8.82 -8.74
C GLY A 42 -12.26 -8.28 -7.66
N ALA A 43 -11.97 -8.41 -6.37
CA ALA A 43 -12.81 -7.87 -5.29
C ALA A 43 -12.84 -6.33 -5.23
N GLY A 44 -11.91 -5.64 -5.92
CA GLY A 44 -11.84 -4.18 -5.95
C GLY A 44 -10.65 -3.58 -5.19
N LYS A 45 -9.75 -4.39 -4.65
CA LYS A 45 -8.61 -3.95 -3.81
C LYS A 45 -7.72 -2.91 -4.50
N THR A 46 -7.17 -3.23 -5.67
CA THR A 46 -6.35 -2.31 -6.47
C THR A 46 -7.15 -1.07 -6.90
N THR A 47 -8.45 -1.23 -7.20
CA THR A 47 -9.33 -0.09 -7.52
C THR A 47 -9.45 0.88 -6.35
N LEU A 48 -9.53 0.36 -5.12
CA LEU A 48 -9.55 1.18 -3.91
C LEU A 48 -8.24 1.96 -3.76
N LEU A 49 -7.07 1.31 -3.88
CA LEU A 49 -5.78 2.00 -3.81
C LEU A 49 -5.64 3.07 -4.90
N LYS A 50 -6.05 2.76 -6.15
CA LYS A 50 -6.03 3.71 -7.26
C LYS A 50 -6.96 4.90 -7.03
N SER A 51 -8.09 4.69 -6.37
CA SER A 51 -8.99 5.78 -5.99
C SER A 51 -8.38 6.65 -4.88
N ILE A 52 -7.69 6.05 -3.90
CA ILE A 52 -7.03 6.77 -2.81
C ILE A 52 -5.84 7.58 -3.34
N VAL A 53 -5.01 7.03 -4.22
CA VAL A 53 -3.86 7.74 -4.79
C VAL A 53 -4.24 8.76 -5.88
N GLY A 54 -5.47 8.66 -6.42
CA GLY A 54 -6.02 9.61 -7.41
C GLY A 54 -5.76 9.23 -8.86
N GLU A 55 -5.38 7.98 -9.15
CA GLU A 55 -5.35 7.44 -10.52
C GLU A 55 -6.76 7.22 -11.09
N LEU A 56 -7.71 6.93 -10.19
CA LEU A 56 -9.13 6.83 -10.51
C LEU A 56 -9.91 7.85 -9.69
N THR A 57 -10.73 8.64 -10.35
CA THR A 57 -11.63 9.59 -9.67
C THR A 57 -12.95 8.88 -9.36
N PRO A 58 -13.36 8.78 -8.08
CA PRO A 58 -14.65 8.20 -7.73
C PRO A 58 -15.80 9.07 -8.27
N ARG A 59 -16.94 8.45 -8.56
CA ARG A 59 -18.16 9.21 -8.94
C ARG A 59 -18.90 9.74 -7.72
N ASN A 60 -18.87 9.00 -6.61
CA ASN A 60 -19.48 9.40 -5.36
C ASN A 60 -18.52 9.10 -4.19
N GLY A 61 -18.78 9.74 -3.07
CA GLY A 61 -17.99 9.60 -1.86
C GLY A 61 -16.77 10.52 -1.82
N SER A 62 -15.96 10.35 -0.82
CA SER A 62 -14.80 11.21 -0.58
C SER A 62 -13.58 10.44 -0.07
N VAL A 63 -12.40 10.99 -0.36
CA VAL A 63 -11.10 10.60 0.18
C VAL A 63 -10.55 11.77 0.97
N ILE A 64 -10.57 11.67 2.29
CA ILE A 64 -10.09 12.69 3.21
C ILE A 64 -8.73 12.25 3.73
N PHE A 65 -7.71 13.04 3.52
CA PHE A 65 -6.35 12.80 3.97
C PHE A 65 -5.86 13.96 4.83
N GLU A 66 -5.40 13.68 6.06
CA GLU A 66 -5.07 14.71 7.06
C GLU A 66 -6.18 15.73 7.27
N GLY A 67 -7.42 15.26 7.35
CA GLY A 67 -8.59 16.12 7.53
C GLY A 67 -8.95 16.98 6.30
N VAL A 68 -8.27 16.84 5.17
CA VAL A 68 -8.51 17.60 3.94
C VAL A 68 -9.08 16.71 2.85
N ASP A 69 -10.20 17.12 2.27
CA ASP A 69 -10.78 16.44 1.11
C ASP A 69 -9.80 16.47 -0.08
N SER A 70 -9.33 15.30 -0.44
CA SER A 70 -8.39 15.07 -1.52
C SER A 70 -9.05 14.43 -2.75
N THR A 71 -10.36 14.23 -2.75
CA THR A 71 -11.11 13.46 -3.75
C THR A 71 -10.88 13.95 -5.19
N SER A 72 -10.83 15.26 -5.39
CA SER A 72 -10.62 15.87 -6.72
C SER A 72 -9.16 16.21 -7.03
N LEU A 73 -8.23 15.94 -6.10
CA LEU A 73 -6.83 16.24 -6.31
C LEU A 73 -6.19 15.21 -7.27
N ALA A 74 -5.39 15.69 -8.22
CA ALA A 74 -4.56 14.84 -9.06
C ALA A 74 -3.54 14.05 -8.24
N THR A 75 -3.16 12.87 -8.73
CA THR A 75 -2.18 11.95 -8.10
C THR A 75 -0.92 12.66 -7.61
N GLU A 76 -0.32 13.49 -8.44
CA GLU A 76 0.89 14.25 -8.09
C GLU A 76 0.70 15.11 -6.82
N LYS A 77 -0.45 15.77 -6.68
CA LYS A 77 -0.76 16.59 -5.51
C LYS A 77 -0.94 15.74 -4.26
N ARG A 78 -1.55 14.56 -4.37
CA ARG A 78 -1.71 13.62 -3.25
C ARG A 78 -0.37 13.04 -2.81
N ILE A 79 0.51 12.70 -3.75
CA ILE A 79 1.87 12.22 -3.46
C ILE A 79 2.67 13.32 -2.74
N ARG A 80 2.62 14.56 -3.22
CA ARG A 80 3.29 15.70 -2.56
C ARG A 80 2.75 15.99 -1.15
N ARG A 81 1.54 15.57 -0.82
CA ARG A 81 0.97 15.67 0.52
C ARG A 81 1.39 14.53 1.43
N GLY A 82 2.06 13.51 0.92
CA GLY A 82 2.58 12.39 1.72
C GLY A 82 1.86 11.06 1.52
N ILE A 83 1.15 10.85 0.41
CA ILE A 83 0.66 9.52 0.03
C ILE A 83 1.71 8.86 -0.86
N GLY A 84 2.34 7.78 -0.39
CA GLY A 84 3.19 6.91 -1.20
C GLY A 84 2.39 5.75 -1.79
N TYR A 85 2.79 5.26 -2.97
CA TYR A 85 2.13 4.11 -3.61
C TYR A 85 3.15 3.17 -4.24
N VAL A 86 3.05 1.90 -3.89
CA VAL A 86 3.81 0.80 -4.50
C VAL A 86 2.82 -0.12 -5.20
N PRO A 87 2.72 -0.05 -6.54
CA PRO A 87 1.81 -0.89 -7.30
C PRO A 87 2.28 -2.35 -7.35
N GLN A 88 1.36 -3.26 -7.65
CA GLN A 88 1.62 -4.70 -7.80
C GLN A 88 2.67 -4.97 -8.89
N GLU A 89 2.51 -4.34 -10.06
CA GLU A 89 3.38 -4.49 -11.24
C GLU A 89 4.06 -3.17 -11.60
N HIS A 90 5.13 -3.27 -12.38
CA HIS A 90 5.88 -2.11 -12.91
C HIS A 90 6.37 -1.12 -11.84
N ALA A 91 6.59 -1.62 -10.61
CA ALA A 91 6.96 -0.80 -9.47
C ALA A 91 8.40 -0.24 -9.54
N ILE A 92 9.24 -0.72 -10.47
CA ILE A 92 10.63 -0.28 -10.66
C ILE A 92 10.94 0.00 -12.14
N PHE A 93 11.99 0.77 -12.40
CA PHE A 93 12.56 0.97 -13.72
C PHE A 93 13.65 -0.08 -13.97
N ALA A 94 13.31 -1.13 -14.73
CA ALA A 94 14.15 -2.33 -14.90
C ALA A 94 15.49 -2.04 -15.58
N ASP A 95 15.52 -1.08 -16.49
CA ASP A 95 16.70 -0.69 -17.29
C ASP A 95 17.62 0.30 -16.55
N LEU A 96 17.22 0.75 -15.37
CA LEU A 96 18.03 1.59 -14.49
C LEU A 96 18.68 0.78 -13.38
N THR A 97 19.79 1.27 -12.85
CA THR A 97 20.43 0.70 -11.66
C THR A 97 19.58 0.91 -10.41
N VAL A 98 19.90 0.18 -9.33
CA VAL A 98 19.30 0.39 -8.00
C VAL A 98 19.44 1.85 -7.58
N LEU A 99 20.67 2.42 -7.71
CA LEU A 99 20.93 3.81 -7.35
C LEU A 99 20.05 4.79 -8.14
N GLU A 100 19.96 4.63 -9.45
CA GLU A 100 19.14 5.51 -10.30
C GLU A 100 17.65 5.41 -9.94
N ASN A 101 17.14 4.22 -9.66
CA ASN A 101 15.78 4.03 -9.16
C ASN A 101 15.54 4.82 -7.87
N LEU A 102 16.47 4.73 -6.90
CA LEU A 102 16.39 5.47 -5.64
C LEU A 102 16.49 6.98 -5.85
N GLN A 103 17.38 7.45 -6.75
CA GLN A 103 17.50 8.87 -7.08
C GLN A 103 16.19 9.47 -7.63
N ILE A 104 15.45 8.72 -8.46
CA ILE A 104 14.13 9.13 -8.94
C ILE A 104 13.15 9.27 -7.76
N GLY A 105 13.14 8.33 -6.81
CA GLY A 105 12.32 8.44 -5.60
C GLY A 105 12.61 9.71 -4.81
N LYS A 106 13.89 10.02 -4.59
CA LYS A 106 14.33 11.22 -3.88
C LYS A 106 13.93 12.52 -4.59
N SER A 107 13.96 12.56 -5.93
CA SER A 107 13.65 13.76 -6.71
C SER A 107 12.16 14.15 -6.63
N SER A 108 11.31 13.28 -6.11
CA SER A 108 9.86 13.53 -6.00
C SER A 108 9.48 14.56 -4.93
N GLN A 109 10.41 14.84 -3.99
CA GLN A 109 10.20 15.84 -2.91
C GLN A 109 11.51 16.58 -2.59
N GLU A 110 11.43 17.91 -2.38
CA GLU A 110 12.59 18.76 -2.04
C GLU A 110 13.25 18.37 -0.70
N ASN A 111 12.47 17.84 0.25
CA ASN A 111 12.90 17.41 1.58
C ASN A 111 12.80 15.89 1.78
N GLY A 112 12.99 15.11 0.71
CA GLY A 112 12.94 13.66 0.77
C GLY A 112 14.08 13.05 1.62
N GLU A 113 13.82 11.85 2.14
CA GLU A 113 14.79 11.10 2.95
C GLU A 113 16.12 10.88 2.20
N PRO A 114 17.26 10.84 2.92
CA PRO A 114 18.52 10.41 2.33
C PRO A 114 18.44 8.97 1.80
N ILE A 115 19.14 8.67 0.69
CA ILE A 115 19.18 7.30 0.14
C ILE A 115 19.79 6.33 1.17
N ASP A 116 20.73 6.78 1.98
CA ASP A 116 21.35 5.96 3.03
C ASP A 116 20.32 5.41 4.03
N THR A 117 19.28 6.19 4.37
CA THR A 117 18.18 5.72 5.24
C THR A 117 17.49 4.47 4.66
N VAL A 118 17.25 4.45 3.35
CA VAL A 118 16.65 3.29 2.68
C VAL A 118 17.63 2.11 2.62
N LEU A 119 18.94 2.39 2.43
CA LEU A 119 19.96 1.34 2.40
C LEU A 119 20.25 0.76 3.80
N GLU A 120 19.93 1.49 4.87
CA GLU A 120 19.93 0.96 6.25
C GLU A 120 18.72 0.02 6.48
N ILE A 121 17.53 0.38 5.96
CA ILE A 121 16.35 -0.46 6.04
C ILE A 121 16.52 -1.74 5.18
N PHE A 122 17.09 -1.61 3.97
CA PHE A 122 17.27 -2.70 3.02
C PHE A 122 18.75 -2.90 2.65
N PRO A 123 19.58 -3.51 3.52
CA PRO A 123 21.03 -3.64 3.29
C PRO A 123 21.40 -4.37 2.00
N LYS A 124 20.59 -5.32 1.55
CA LYS A 124 20.79 -6.04 0.28
C LYS A 124 20.83 -5.11 -0.94
N LEU A 125 20.09 -4.00 -0.91
CA LEU A 125 20.14 -3.00 -1.99
C LEU A 125 21.47 -2.27 -2.04
N LYS A 126 22.15 -2.09 -0.89
CA LYS A 126 23.47 -1.47 -0.82
C LYS A 126 24.52 -2.31 -1.56
N GLU A 127 24.47 -3.64 -1.38
CA GLU A 127 25.39 -4.55 -2.05
C GLU A 127 25.21 -4.56 -3.57
N ARG A 128 24.01 -4.19 -4.04
CA ARG A 128 23.61 -4.20 -5.44
C ARG A 128 23.41 -2.82 -6.05
N ILE A 129 23.94 -1.79 -5.41
CA ILE A 129 23.65 -0.38 -5.70
C ILE A 129 23.86 0.02 -7.16
N HIS A 130 24.83 -0.59 -7.84
CA HIS A 130 25.16 -0.36 -9.25
C HIS A 130 24.60 -1.43 -10.20
N GLN A 131 23.86 -2.43 -9.68
CA GLN A 131 23.26 -3.48 -10.49
C GLN A 131 21.98 -2.96 -11.16
N LEU A 132 21.71 -3.42 -12.41
CA LEU A 132 20.45 -3.14 -13.10
C LEU A 132 19.28 -3.75 -12.33
N ALA A 133 18.25 -2.96 -12.07
CA ALA A 133 17.11 -3.35 -11.24
C ALA A 133 16.32 -4.53 -11.85
N GLY A 134 16.28 -4.65 -13.17
CA GLY A 134 15.64 -5.78 -13.87
C GLY A 134 16.32 -7.13 -13.59
N THR A 135 17.57 -7.15 -13.12
CA THR A 135 18.32 -8.39 -12.81
C THR A 135 18.22 -8.82 -11.34
N LEU A 136 17.55 -8.02 -10.51
CA LEU A 136 17.28 -8.34 -9.11
C LEU A 136 16.28 -9.49 -8.96
N SER A 137 16.35 -10.21 -7.84
CA SER A 137 15.32 -11.18 -7.46
C SER A 137 13.96 -10.47 -7.23
N GLY A 138 12.86 -11.24 -7.22
CA GLY A 138 11.52 -10.70 -6.96
C GLY A 138 11.46 -9.90 -5.65
N GLY A 139 12.01 -10.44 -4.56
CA GLY A 139 12.06 -9.77 -3.26
C GLY A 139 12.89 -8.50 -3.26
N GLU A 140 14.10 -8.53 -3.85
CA GLU A 140 14.95 -7.33 -3.98
C GLU A 140 14.26 -6.23 -4.81
N ARG A 141 13.50 -6.60 -5.86
CA ARG A 141 12.69 -5.65 -6.63
C ARG A 141 11.58 -5.02 -5.79
N LYS A 142 10.89 -5.79 -4.94
CA LYS A 142 9.87 -5.25 -4.02
C LYS A 142 10.50 -4.35 -2.96
N MET A 143 11.65 -4.73 -2.37
CA MET A 143 12.41 -3.88 -1.44
C MET A 143 12.82 -2.56 -2.11
N LEU A 144 13.29 -2.60 -3.37
CA LEU A 144 13.63 -1.40 -4.14
C LEU A 144 12.41 -0.51 -4.39
N ALA A 145 11.26 -1.11 -4.73
CA ALA A 145 10.02 -0.37 -4.95
C ALA A 145 9.53 0.33 -3.67
N ILE A 146 9.55 -0.38 -2.54
CA ILE A 146 9.21 0.17 -1.21
C ILE A 146 10.20 1.26 -0.85
N GLY A 147 11.51 0.99 -0.96
CA GLY A 147 12.57 1.95 -0.66
C GLY A 147 12.45 3.23 -1.47
N ARG A 148 12.14 3.11 -2.77
CA ARG A 148 11.91 4.27 -3.64
C ARG A 148 10.71 5.11 -3.17
N ALA A 149 9.63 4.47 -2.74
CA ALA A 149 8.46 5.18 -2.23
C ALA A 149 8.74 5.87 -0.88
N LEU A 150 9.56 5.26 -0.01
CA LEU A 150 9.97 5.83 1.29
C LEU A 150 10.79 7.11 1.14
N LEU A 151 11.59 7.23 0.07
CA LEU A 151 12.38 8.44 -0.19
C LEU A 151 11.52 9.69 -0.41
N GLY A 152 10.25 9.51 -0.75
CA GLY A 152 9.25 10.58 -0.78
C GLY A 152 8.75 11.02 0.60
N SER A 153 9.27 10.47 1.71
CA SER A 153 8.83 10.73 3.08
C SER A 153 7.31 10.63 3.25
N PRO A 154 6.69 9.50 2.86
CA PRO A 154 5.25 9.36 2.93
C PRO A 154 4.78 9.29 4.39
N LYS A 155 3.60 9.88 4.65
CA LYS A 155 2.84 9.68 5.90
C LYS A 155 1.97 8.44 5.83
N LEU A 156 1.46 8.15 4.63
CA LEU A 156 0.68 6.96 4.30
C LEU A 156 1.35 6.23 3.12
N LEU A 157 1.68 4.96 3.28
CA LEU A 157 2.21 4.12 2.21
C LEU A 157 1.17 3.06 1.83
N LEU A 158 0.72 3.13 0.58
CA LEU A 158 -0.18 2.16 -0.04
C LEU A 158 0.66 1.07 -0.70
N LEU A 159 0.43 -0.18 -0.33
CA LEU A 159 1.14 -1.35 -0.84
C LEU A 159 0.16 -2.32 -1.52
N ASP A 160 0.33 -2.55 -2.82
CA ASP A 160 -0.51 -3.45 -3.58
C ASP A 160 0.21 -4.79 -3.78
N GLU A 161 -0.20 -5.80 -3.03
CA GLU A 161 0.32 -7.18 -3.02
C GLU A 161 1.87 -7.22 -2.91
N PRO A 162 2.44 -6.68 -1.82
CA PRO A 162 3.89 -6.55 -1.66
C PRO A 162 4.63 -7.90 -1.58
N THR A 163 3.93 -9.01 -1.31
CA THR A 163 4.55 -10.34 -1.19
C THR A 163 4.26 -11.27 -2.37
N GLU A 164 3.47 -10.82 -3.35
CA GLU A 164 3.12 -11.64 -4.50
C GLU A 164 4.34 -11.99 -5.36
N GLY A 165 4.43 -13.27 -5.76
CA GLY A 165 5.49 -13.78 -6.63
C GLY A 165 6.88 -13.84 -5.99
N ILE A 166 6.96 -13.75 -4.66
CA ILE A 166 8.21 -13.81 -3.91
C ILE A 166 8.37 -15.19 -3.28
N TRP A 167 9.61 -15.66 -3.24
CA TRP A 167 9.95 -16.88 -2.53
C TRP A 167 9.75 -16.73 -1.01
N VAL A 168 9.15 -17.75 -0.38
CA VAL A 168 8.73 -17.73 1.04
C VAL A 168 9.84 -17.26 2.00
N GLY A 169 11.10 -17.64 1.76
CA GLY A 169 12.22 -17.21 2.61
C GLY A 169 12.53 -15.71 2.60
N VAL A 170 12.04 -14.96 1.58
CA VAL A 170 12.22 -13.51 1.49
C VAL A 170 10.97 -12.75 1.97
N ILE A 171 9.83 -13.42 2.01
CA ILE A 171 8.58 -12.84 2.49
C ILE A 171 8.73 -12.41 3.96
N GLU A 172 9.32 -13.26 4.80
CA GLU A 172 9.55 -12.96 6.22
C GLU A 172 10.36 -11.68 6.41
N GLU A 173 11.41 -11.47 5.61
CA GLU A 173 12.22 -10.26 5.65
C GLU A 173 11.40 -9.01 5.30
N ILE A 174 10.54 -9.09 4.28
CA ILE A 174 9.65 -7.96 3.93
C ILE A 174 8.65 -7.69 5.05
N VAL A 175 8.07 -8.73 5.65
CA VAL A 175 7.12 -8.62 6.76
C VAL A 175 7.79 -7.93 7.96
N ASP A 176 9.01 -8.33 8.33
CA ASP A 176 9.74 -7.71 9.43
C ASP A 176 10.00 -6.21 9.17
N HIS A 177 10.38 -5.85 7.94
CA HIS A 177 10.52 -4.44 7.56
C HIS A 177 9.20 -3.66 7.62
N LEU A 178 8.07 -4.27 7.23
CA LEU A 178 6.76 -3.63 7.32
C LEU A 178 6.32 -3.44 8.78
N ILE A 179 6.62 -4.41 9.67
CA ILE A 179 6.37 -4.29 11.11
C ILE A 179 7.16 -3.12 11.71
N ASP A 180 8.41 -2.92 11.30
CA ASP A 180 9.20 -1.78 11.76
C ASP A 180 8.68 -0.44 11.19
N LEU A 181 8.29 -0.43 9.92
CA LEU A 181 7.80 0.77 9.23
C LEU A 181 6.48 1.27 9.81
N LYS A 182 5.54 0.40 10.20
CA LYS A 182 4.24 0.81 10.74
C LYS A 182 4.34 1.61 12.05
N ASN A 183 5.46 1.50 12.76
CA ASN A 183 5.72 2.31 13.95
C ASN A 183 6.07 3.78 13.62
N ARG A 184 6.40 4.06 12.36
CA ARG A 184 6.85 5.38 11.89
C ARG A 184 5.82 6.07 11.00
N ILE A 185 5.15 5.30 10.13
CA ILE A 185 4.18 5.79 9.15
C ILE A 185 2.94 4.91 9.14
N SER A 186 1.86 5.39 8.52
CA SER A 186 0.67 4.59 8.26
C SER A 186 0.88 3.69 7.05
N LEU A 187 0.46 2.42 7.14
CA LEU A 187 0.48 1.46 6.05
C LEU A 187 -0.94 1.02 5.70
N LEU A 188 -1.28 1.03 4.42
CA LEU A 188 -2.47 0.39 3.89
C LEU A 188 -2.02 -0.72 2.93
N ILE A 189 -2.20 -1.97 3.34
CA ILE A 189 -1.65 -3.15 2.68
C ILE A 189 -2.77 -3.96 2.05
N VAL A 190 -2.76 -4.05 0.74
CA VAL A 190 -3.60 -5.00 -0.01
C VAL A 190 -2.85 -6.31 -0.11
N GLU A 191 -3.45 -7.42 0.33
CA GLU A 191 -2.83 -8.74 0.30
C GLU A 191 -3.86 -9.85 0.06
N GLN A 192 -3.37 -10.96 -0.50
CA GLN A 192 -4.07 -12.23 -0.59
C GLN A 192 -3.59 -13.24 0.46
N HIS A 193 -2.32 -13.11 0.88
CA HIS A 193 -1.73 -13.94 1.92
C HIS A 193 -2.21 -13.49 3.30
N LEU A 194 -3.33 -14.11 3.72
CA LEU A 194 -4.03 -13.77 4.96
C LEU A 194 -3.12 -13.72 6.18
N GLU A 195 -2.33 -14.78 6.42
CA GLU A 195 -1.46 -14.88 7.60
C GLU A 195 -0.46 -13.73 7.68
N LEU A 196 0.10 -13.32 6.54
CA LEU A 196 1.06 -12.23 6.46
C LEU A 196 0.39 -10.88 6.73
N ALA A 197 -0.74 -10.63 6.09
CA ALA A 197 -1.48 -9.40 6.27
C ALA A 197 -1.88 -9.21 7.74
N LEU A 198 -2.49 -10.23 8.36
CA LEU A 198 -2.94 -10.18 9.74
C LEU A 198 -1.80 -10.08 10.77
N ARG A 199 -0.60 -10.53 10.41
CA ARG A 199 0.60 -10.41 11.26
C ARG A 199 1.13 -8.98 11.31
N VAL A 200 1.02 -8.25 10.21
CA VAL A 200 1.53 -6.87 10.09
C VAL A 200 0.51 -5.87 10.63
N THR A 201 -0.79 -6.13 10.49
CA THR A 201 -1.84 -5.12 10.66
C THR A 201 -2.62 -5.25 11.96
N GLU A 202 -3.12 -4.13 12.47
CA GLU A 202 -4.00 -4.05 13.64
C GLU A 202 -5.48 -4.17 13.28
N HIS A 203 -5.84 -3.71 12.07
CA HIS A 203 -7.22 -3.70 11.58
C HIS A 203 -7.28 -4.26 10.16
N ALA A 204 -8.38 -4.90 9.81
CA ALA A 204 -8.57 -5.48 8.49
C ALA A 204 -9.98 -5.21 7.96
N TYR A 205 -10.05 -4.91 6.67
CA TYR A 205 -11.27 -4.86 5.86
C TYR A 205 -11.22 -5.96 4.83
N VAL A 206 -12.31 -6.69 4.67
CA VAL A 206 -12.44 -7.73 3.65
C VAL A 206 -13.37 -7.23 2.56
N LEU A 207 -12.85 -7.07 1.36
CA LEU A 207 -13.63 -6.69 0.18
C LEU A 207 -14.17 -7.93 -0.52
N ASP A 208 -15.45 -7.91 -0.83
CA ASP A 208 -16.08 -8.85 -1.74
C ASP A 208 -16.93 -8.08 -2.77
N ARG A 209 -16.66 -8.31 -4.05
CA ARG A 209 -17.37 -7.69 -5.19
C ARG A 209 -17.57 -6.18 -5.04
N GLY A 210 -16.55 -5.49 -4.59
CA GLY A 210 -16.55 -4.03 -4.44
C GLY A 210 -17.21 -3.48 -3.18
N HIS A 211 -17.65 -4.33 -2.25
CA HIS A 211 -18.21 -3.96 -0.96
C HIS A 211 -17.27 -4.35 0.19
N VAL A 212 -17.29 -3.61 1.31
CA VAL A 212 -16.74 -4.10 2.58
C VAL A 212 -17.71 -5.12 3.15
N ALA A 213 -17.30 -6.39 3.14
CA ALA A 213 -18.14 -7.51 3.60
C ALA A 213 -17.87 -7.89 5.06
N LEU A 214 -16.67 -7.60 5.56
CA LEU A 214 -16.25 -7.84 6.95
C LEU A 214 -15.20 -6.80 7.33
N GLU A 215 -15.22 -6.31 8.56
CA GLU A 215 -14.22 -5.41 9.11
C GLU A 215 -14.04 -5.61 10.61
N GLY A 216 -12.86 -5.27 11.13
CA GLY A 216 -12.58 -5.33 12.56
C GLY A 216 -11.09 -5.46 12.87
N PRO A 217 -10.74 -5.63 14.15
CA PRO A 217 -9.39 -5.96 14.55
C PRO A 217 -8.86 -7.18 13.79
N SER A 218 -7.61 -7.13 13.34
CA SER A 218 -7.01 -8.21 12.53
C SER A 218 -7.10 -9.59 13.20
N SER A 219 -6.99 -9.63 14.53
CA SER A 219 -7.13 -10.86 15.32
C SER A 219 -8.54 -11.43 15.31
N GLU A 220 -9.57 -10.59 15.25
CA GLU A 220 -10.98 -11.01 15.20
C GLU A 220 -11.34 -11.44 13.77
N VAL A 221 -10.99 -10.62 12.77
CA VAL A 221 -11.21 -10.94 11.37
C VAL A 221 -10.56 -12.27 10.99
N GLY A 222 -9.33 -12.51 11.45
CA GLY A 222 -8.60 -13.76 11.18
C GLY A 222 -9.28 -15.02 11.72
N ASN A 223 -10.10 -14.90 12.76
CA ASN A 223 -10.84 -15.99 13.37
C ASN A 223 -12.32 -16.05 12.96
N ASP A 224 -12.78 -15.11 12.12
CA ASP A 224 -14.18 -15.07 11.71
C ASP A 224 -14.50 -16.21 10.71
N PRO A 225 -15.52 -17.04 10.99
CA PRO A 225 -15.93 -18.13 10.08
C PRO A 225 -16.36 -17.65 8.68
N GLN A 226 -16.75 -16.39 8.53
CA GLN A 226 -17.12 -15.81 7.23
C GLN A 226 -15.91 -15.55 6.36
N LEU A 227 -14.74 -15.25 6.95
CA LEU A 227 -13.52 -14.93 6.21
C LEU A 227 -13.17 -16.00 5.17
N MET A 228 -13.16 -17.27 5.58
CA MET A 228 -12.86 -18.37 4.68
C MET A 228 -13.86 -18.51 3.54
N ARG A 229 -15.12 -18.14 3.74
CA ARG A 229 -16.14 -18.14 2.68
C ARG A 229 -15.94 -16.98 1.71
N LEU A 230 -15.56 -15.81 2.22
CA LEU A 230 -15.28 -14.62 1.40
C LEU A 230 -14.00 -14.78 0.55
N LEU A 231 -13.02 -15.54 1.06
CA LEU A 231 -11.75 -15.81 0.37
C LEU A 231 -11.72 -17.11 -0.42
N ALA A 232 -12.70 -18.03 -0.22
CA ALA A 232 -12.79 -19.27 -0.98
C ALA A 232 -13.03 -19.00 -2.47
N PRO A 233 -12.46 -19.80 -3.40
CA PRO A 233 -12.58 -19.63 -4.85
C PRO A 233 -13.99 -19.80 -5.38
#